data_95c226c2160120dbddb2125a776d77ae
#
_entry.id   95c226c2160120dbddb2125a776d77ae
#
_cell.length_a   1.000
_cell.length_b   1.000
_cell.length_c   1.000
_cell.angle_alpha   90.00
_cell.angle_beta   90.00
_cell.angle_gamma   90.00
#
_symmetry.space_group_name_H-M   'P 1'
#
loop_
_entity.id
_entity.type
_entity.pdbx_description
1 polymer ?
#
loop_
_entity_poly.entity_id
_entity_poly.type
_entity_poly.pdbx_seq_one_letter_code
_entity_poly.pdbx_strand_id
1 'polypeptide(L)'
;MANAFSLYDTLGVERDATEAQIRAAFRKLTFQHHPDRFSGDERAKAEERFQEITEAFNVLSRPESREKYDEELAQGQPGGSGTAMDPKEIARRLAAKGAQTMREGNLTQAMEELKLALDHDMDCARANYFMGLGLLKMSGREKDGLRHLERAASLEPGNAVMLAEAAGAALIVGMKARAERLAEEALGFDPTSKKANKILQHLKREESPTAGEGLFGRLRRKG
;
A
#
# COMPACT_ATOMS: atom_id res chain seq x y z
N MET A 1 -8.02 3.31 -41.39
CA MET A 1 -8.64 2.39 -40.43
C MET A 1 -7.53 1.98 -39.47
N ALA A 2 -7.52 2.55 -38.28
CA ALA A 2 -6.53 2.19 -37.27
C ALA A 2 -6.82 0.76 -36.80
N ASN A 3 -5.88 -0.14 -37.06
CA ASN A 3 -5.92 -1.49 -36.53
C ASN A 3 -5.74 -1.40 -35.02
N ALA A 4 -6.83 -1.48 -34.28
CA ALA A 4 -6.75 -1.51 -32.81
C ALA A 4 -6.00 -2.79 -32.45
N PHE A 5 -4.81 -2.65 -31.85
CA PHE A 5 -4.02 -3.76 -31.34
C PHE A 5 -4.86 -4.49 -30.29
N SER A 6 -5.01 -5.80 -30.45
CA SER A 6 -5.71 -6.63 -29.47
C SER A 6 -4.83 -6.88 -28.25
N LEU A 7 -5.43 -7.30 -27.12
CA LEU A 7 -4.66 -7.70 -25.93
C LEU A 7 -3.73 -8.90 -26.23
N TYR A 8 -4.08 -9.74 -27.16
CA TYR A 8 -3.23 -10.83 -27.66
C TYR A 8 -1.99 -10.29 -28.36
N ASP A 9 -2.16 -9.25 -29.20
CA ASP A 9 -1.04 -8.58 -29.87
C ASP A 9 -0.12 -7.88 -28.85
N THR A 10 -0.70 -7.31 -27.79
CA THR A 10 0.04 -6.67 -26.70
C THR A 10 0.98 -7.64 -26.00
N LEU A 11 0.54 -8.87 -25.76
CA LEU A 11 1.35 -9.94 -25.17
C LEU A 11 2.20 -10.71 -26.21
N GLY A 12 1.95 -10.50 -27.52
CA GLY A 12 2.63 -11.23 -28.58
C GLY A 12 2.30 -12.73 -28.59
N VAL A 13 1.03 -13.07 -28.34
CA VAL A 13 0.53 -14.45 -28.34
C VAL A 13 -0.65 -14.60 -29.30
N GLU A 14 -0.89 -15.81 -29.74
CA GLU A 14 -2.05 -16.14 -30.59
C GLU A 14 -3.35 -16.17 -29.79
N ARG A 15 -4.50 -16.03 -30.44
CA ARG A 15 -5.82 -16.02 -29.78
C ARG A 15 -6.18 -17.35 -29.14
N ASP A 16 -5.58 -18.44 -29.54
CA ASP A 16 -5.75 -19.78 -28.98
C ASP A 16 -4.69 -20.14 -27.94
N ALA A 17 -3.83 -19.18 -27.58
CA ALA A 17 -2.77 -19.39 -26.61
C ALA A 17 -3.30 -19.96 -25.29
N THR A 18 -2.60 -20.96 -24.77
CA THR A 18 -2.88 -21.56 -23.47
C THR A 18 -2.53 -20.58 -22.34
N GLU A 19 -3.12 -20.79 -21.17
CA GLU A 19 -2.80 -20.01 -19.97
C GLU A 19 -1.30 -20.02 -19.64
N ALA A 20 -0.64 -21.16 -19.87
CA ALA A 20 0.80 -21.29 -19.66
C ALA A 20 1.62 -20.40 -20.61
N GLN A 21 1.18 -20.30 -21.89
CA GLN A 21 1.82 -19.42 -22.88
C GLN A 21 1.59 -17.94 -22.55
N ILE A 22 0.38 -17.54 -22.15
CA ILE A 22 0.04 -16.19 -21.70
C ILE A 22 0.92 -15.80 -20.51
N ARG A 23 1.05 -16.67 -19.50
CA ARG A 23 1.92 -16.44 -18.33
C ARG A 23 3.40 -16.36 -18.70
N ALA A 24 3.85 -17.14 -19.64
CA ALA A 24 5.24 -17.11 -20.12
C ALA A 24 5.56 -15.82 -20.86
N ALA A 25 4.65 -15.39 -21.75
CA ALA A 25 4.76 -14.13 -22.49
C ALA A 25 4.79 -12.93 -21.52
N PHE A 26 3.89 -12.89 -20.54
CA PHE A 26 3.85 -11.86 -19.51
C PHE A 26 5.17 -11.75 -18.76
N ARG A 27 5.71 -12.86 -18.22
CA ARG A 27 6.99 -12.86 -17.51
C ARG A 27 8.14 -12.34 -18.38
N LYS A 28 8.19 -12.72 -19.64
CA LYS A 28 9.21 -12.25 -20.58
C LYS A 28 9.11 -10.76 -20.81
N LEU A 29 7.91 -10.25 -21.10
CA LEU A 29 7.68 -8.84 -21.41
C LEU A 29 7.87 -7.94 -20.18
N THR A 30 7.38 -8.33 -19.00
CA THR A 30 7.61 -7.56 -17.76
C THR A 30 9.07 -7.48 -17.40
N PHE A 31 9.86 -8.53 -17.64
CA PHE A 31 11.31 -8.48 -17.46
C PHE A 31 11.98 -7.51 -18.46
N GLN A 32 11.53 -7.48 -19.72
CA GLN A 32 12.08 -6.62 -20.76
C GLN A 32 11.73 -5.14 -20.55
N HIS A 33 10.51 -4.84 -20.09
CA HIS A 33 9.96 -3.50 -19.96
C HIS A 33 9.84 -3.01 -18.51
N HIS A 34 10.60 -3.62 -17.58
CA HIS A 34 10.56 -3.17 -16.20
C HIS A 34 11.13 -1.74 -16.06
N PRO A 35 10.36 -0.79 -15.48
CA PRO A 35 10.77 0.62 -15.40
C PRO A 35 12.13 0.87 -14.75
N ASP A 36 12.54 0.01 -13.80
CA ASP A 36 13.83 0.13 -13.11
C ASP A 36 15.05 -0.12 -14.01
N ARG A 37 14.84 -0.61 -15.22
CA ARG A 37 15.91 -0.86 -16.20
C ARG A 37 16.15 0.32 -17.13
N PHE A 38 15.33 1.34 -17.03
CA PHE A 38 15.34 2.50 -17.92
C PHE A 38 15.52 3.79 -17.09
N SER A 39 16.02 4.85 -17.73
CA SER A 39 16.22 6.16 -17.11
C SER A 39 15.76 7.27 -18.05
N GLY A 40 15.46 8.44 -17.50
CA GLY A 40 15.01 9.59 -18.30
C GLY A 40 13.69 9.33 -19.02
N ASP A 41 13.58 9.80 -20.26
CA ASP A 41 12.36 9.69 -21.11
C ASP A 41 12.01 8.25 -21.48
N GLU A 42 13.00 7.36 -21.51
CA GLU A 42 12.77 5.94 -21.79
C GLU A 42 12.03 5.23 -20.65
N ARG A 43 12.19 5.71 -19.42
CA ARG A 43 11.47 5.18 -18.28
C ARG A 43 9.97 5.40 -18.38
N ALA A 44 9.53 6.59 -18.80
CA ALA A 44 8.10 6.89 -18.98
C ALA A 44 7.47 5.97 -20.05
N LYS A 45 8.17 5.73 -21.17
CA LYS A 45 7.71 4.78 -22.19
C LYS A 45 7.69 3.33 -21.69
N ALA A 46 8.66 2.95 -20.87
CA ALA A 46 8.69 1.62 -20.27
C ALA A 46 7.54 1.44 -19.26
N GLU A 47 7.20 2.46 -18.47
CA GLU A 47 6.06 2.46 -17.56
C GLU A 47 4.73 2.29 -18.31
N GLU A 48 4.53 3.06 -19.39
CA GLU A 48 3.33 2.95 -20.25
C GLU A 48 3.22 1.53 -20.84
N ARG A 49 4.32 1.02 -21.41
CA ARG A 49 4.33 -0.33 -21.99
C ARG A 49 4.13 -1.42 -20.93
N PHE A 50 4.68 -1.26 -19.76
CA PHE A 50 4.50 -2.17 -18.63
C PHE A 50 3.03 -2.20 -18.17
N GLN A 51 2.36 -1.05 -18.15
CA GLN A 51 0.93 -0.95 -17.84
C GLN A 51 0.09 -1.71 -18.88
N GLU A 52 0.32 -1.49 -20.17
CA GLU A 52 -0.38 -2.21 -21.25
C GLU A 52 -0.22 -3.73 -21.15
N ILE A 53 1.02 -4.20 -20.89
CA ILE A 53 1.33 -5.62 -20.72
C ILE A 53 0.60 -6.21 -19.51
N THR A 54 0.56 -5.46 -18.41
CA THR A 54 -0.11 -5.88 -17.19
C THR A 54 -1.62 -5.94 -17.37
N GLU A 55 -2.20 -4.98 -18.08
CA GLU A 55 -3.61 -4.94 -18.42
C GLU A 55 -4.00 -6.13 -19.28
N ALA A 56 -3.26 -6.38 -20.37
CA ALA A 56 -3.50 -7.52 -21.24
C ALA A 56 -3.44 -8.86 -20.47
N PHE A 57 -2.46 -9.01 -19.59
CA PHE A 57 -2.34 -10.23 -18.78
C PHE A 57 -3.52 -10.37 -17.81
N ASN A 58 -3.98 -9.31 -17.17
CA ASN A 58 -5.09 -9.34 -16.22
C ASN A 58 -6.40 -9.81 -16.85
N VAL A 59 -6.63 -9.45 -18.12
CA VAL A 59 -7.80 -9.90 -18.87
C VAL A 59 -7.62 -11.33 -19.37
N LEU A 60 -6.51 -11.62 -20.04
CA LEU A 60 -6.32 -12.90 -20.76
C LEU A 60 -5.97 -14.08 -19.85
N SER A 61 -5.45 -13.84 -18.64
CA SER A 61 -5.11 -14.90 -17.69
C SER A 61 -6.31 -15.49 -16.95
N ARG A 62 -7.48 -14.86 -17.03
CA ARG A 62 -8.71 -15.31 -16.37
C ARG A 62 -9.71 -15.80 -17.40
N PRO A 63 -10.17 -17.07 -17.31
CA PRO A 63 -11.07 -17.65 -18.30
C PRO A 63 -12.34 -16.79 -18.55
N GLU A 64 -13.01 -16.36 -17.48
CA GLU A 64 -14.23 -15.57 -17.57
C GLU A 64 -14.02 -14.18 -18.21
N SER A 65 -12.88 -13.53 -17.92
CA SER A 65 -12.55 -12.22 -18.49
C SER A 65 -12.13 -12.36 -19.95
N ARG A 66 -11.41 -13.43 -20.27
CA ARG A 66 -10.97 -13.74 -21.62
C ARG A 66 -12.15 -14.05 -22.54
N GLU A 67 -13.10 -14.88 -22.05
CA GLU A 67 -14.31 -15.22 -22.81
C GLU A 67 -15.12 -13.96 -23.19
N LYS A 68 -15.35 -13.06 -22.24
CA LYS A 68 -16.02 -11.77 -22.51
C LYS A 68 -15.26 -10.92 -23.52
N TYR A 69 -13.93 -10.85 -23.40
CA TYR A 69 -13.09 -10.11 -24.33
C TYR A 69 -13.16 -10.71 -25.74
N ASP A 70 -13.17 -12.05 -25.85
CA ASP A 70 -13.28 -12.76 -27.13
C ASP A 70 -14.67 -12.53 -27.77
N GLU A 71 -15.75 -12.47 -26.97
CA GLU A 71 -17.10 -12.11 -27.44
C GLU A 71 -17.15 -10.67 -27.98
N GLU A 72 -16.54 -9.70 -27.30
CA GLU A 72 -16.45 -8.30 -27.74
C GLU A 72 -15.68 -8.18 -29.06
N LEU A 73 -14.56 -8.90 -29.19
CA LEU A 73 -13.80 -8.96 -30.44
C LEU A 73 -14.60 -9.56 -31.60
N ALA A 74 -15.41 -10.60 -31.34
CA ALA A 74 -16.25 -11.23 -32.37
C ALA A 74 -17.37 -10.31 -32.84
N GLN A 75 -17.82 -9.37 -31.99
CA GLN A 75 -18.85 -8.38 -32.34
C GLN A 75 -18.29 -7.16 -33.06
N GLY A 76 -16.97 -7.15 -33.38
CA GLY A 76 -16.33 -6.05 -34.12
C GLY A 76 -16.25 -4.75 -33.32
N GLN A 77 -16.48 -4.80 -32.01
CA GLN A 77 -16.20 -3.68 -31.12
C GLN A 77 -14.69 -3.58 -30.99
N PRO A 78 -14.08 -2.38 -31.08
CA PRO A 78 -12.66 -2.23 -30.77
C PRO A 78 -12.47 -2.75 -29.35
N GLY A 79 -11.72 -3.86 -29.23
CA GLY A 79 -11.50 -4.56 -27.97
C GLY A 79 -10.70 -3.70 -26.96
N GLY A 80 -11.37 -2.74 -26.39
CA GLY A 80 -10.84 -1.79 -25.43
C GLY A 80 -11.71 -1.62 -24.19
N SER A 81 -12.72 -2.49 -24.04
CA SER A 81 -13.63 -2.43 -22.89
C SER A 81 -13.90 -3.80 -22.26
N GLY A 82 -13.02 -4.77 -22.45
CA GLY A 82 -12.95 -5.84 -21.48
C GLY A 82 -12.55 -5.16 -20.19
N THR A 83 -13.39 -5.20 -19.17
CA THR A 83 -13.20 -4.58 -17.88
C THR A 83 -11.83 -4.91 -17.31
N ALA A 84 -10.80 -4.24 -17.82
CA ALA A 84 -9.58 -4.06 -17.09
C ALA A 84 -10.04 -3.47 -15.76
N MET A 85 -10.01 -4.28 -14.70
CA MET A 85 -10.37 -3.79 -13.40
C MET A 85 -9.52 -2.56 -13.17
N ASP A 86 -10.18 -1.43 -12.91
CA ASP A 86 -9.50 -0.19 -12.55
C ASP A 86 -8.31 -0.54 -11.64
N PRO A 87 -7.08 -0.12 -11.96
CA PRO A 87 -5.92 -0.37 -11.12
C PRO A 87 -6.18 -0.06 -9.64
N LYS A 88 -7.00 0.96 -9.37
CA LYS A 88 -7.47 1.29 -8.01
C LYS A 88 -8.32 0.20 -7.40
N GLU A 89 -9.18 -0.45 -8.20
CA GLU A 89 -10.00 -1.55 -7.70
C GLU A 89 -9.16 -2.81 -7.45
N ILE A 90 -8.17 -3.09 -8.31
CA ILE A 90 -7.18 -4.16 -8.07
C ILE A 90 -6.41 -3.90 -6.77
N ALA A 91 -5.92 -2.67 -6.59
CA ALA A 91 -5.21 -2.26 -5.39
C ALA A 91 -6.06 -2.44 -4.12
N ARG A 92 -7.33 -2.05 -4.17
CA ARG A 92 -8.27 -2.21 -3.04
C ARG A 92 -8.48 -3.69 -2.68
N ARG A 93 -8.63 -4.57 -3.68
CA ARG A 93 -8.81 -6.02 -3.46
C ARG A 93 -7.54 -6.65 -2.89
N LEU A 94 -6.38 -6.32 -3.44
CA LEU A 94 -5.09 -6.78 -2.93
C LEU A 94 -4.82 -6.28 -1.51
N ALA A 95 -5.13 -5.01 -1.22
CA ALA A 95 -5.01 -4.45 0.12
C ALA A 95 -5.97 -5.13 1.12
N ALA A 96 -7.18 -5.49 0.70
CA ALA A 96 -8.11 -6.25 1.53
C ALA A 96 -7.60 -7.65 1.83
N LYS A 97 -7.03 -8.32 0.81
CA LYS A 97 -6.41 -9.65 0.95
C LYS A 97 -5.20 -9.59 1.87
N GLY A 98 -4.26 -8.67 1.65
CA GLY A 98 -3.09 -8.48 2.52
C GLY A 98 -3.46 -8.18 3.98
N ALA A 99 -4.51 -7.38 4.20
CA ALA A 99 -5.05 -7.15 5.54
C ALA A 99 -5.61 -8.42 6.20
N GLN A 100 -6.22 -9.32 5.44
CA GLN A 100 -6.70 -10.60 5.92
C GLN A 100 -5.55 -11.53 6.23
N THR A 101 -4.60 -11.71 5.30
CA THR A 101 -3.40 -12.53 5.46
C THR A 101 -2.58 -12.09 6.68
N MET A 102 -2.51 -10.77 6.94
CA MET A 102 -1.86 -10.24 8.15
C MET A 102 -2.59 -10.64 9.44
N ARG A 103 -3.92 -10.68 9.44
CA ARG A 103 -4.73 -11.15 10.59
C ARG A 103 -4.56 -12.64 10.85
N GLU A 104 -4.35 -13.41 9.79
CA GLU A 104 -4.05 -14.86 9.84
C GLU A 104 -2.61 -15.15 10.32
N GLY A 105 -1.79 -14.09 10.50
CA GLY A 105 -0.43 -14.20 11.04
C GLY A 105 0.66 -14.39 9.99
N ASN A 106 0.32 -14.46 8.70
CA ASN A 106 1.31 -14.62 7.63
C ASN A 106 1.81 -13.24 7.16
N LEU A 107 2.74 -12.66 7.93
CA LEU A 107 3.27 -11.32 7.66
C LEU A 107 3.98 -11.25 6.30
N THR A 108 4.79 -12.26 5.94
CA THR A 108 5.57 -12.24 4.69
C THR A 108 4.65 -12.16 3.48
N GLN A 109 3.68 -13.06 3.39
CA GLN A 109 2.72 -13.05 2.29
C GLN A 109 1.87 -11.79 2.27
N ALA A 110 1.44 -11.28 3.44
CA ALA A 110 0.70 -10.03 3.53
C ALA A 110 1.49 -8.85 2.96
N MET A 111 2.80 -8.76 3.24
CA MET A 111 3.67 -7.71 2.72
C MET A 111 3.82 -7.77 1.19
N GLU A 112 3.88 -8.98 0.62
CA GLU A 112 3.92 -9.16 -0.84
C GLU A 112 2.60 -8.71 -1.50
N GLU A 113 1.45 -9.09 -0.93
CA GLU A 113 0.13 -8.69 -1.41
C GLU A 113 -0.08 -7.16 -1.31
N LEU A 114 0.38 -6.55 -0.21
CA LEU A 114 0.31 -5.10 -0.02
C LEU A 114 1.26 -4.34 -0.94
N LYS A 115 2.45 -4.88 -1.20
CA LYS A 115 3.37 -4.31 -2.18
C LYS A 115 2.74 -4.33 -3.57
N LEU A 116 2.18 -5.45 -3.98
CA LEU A 116 1.48 -5.55 -5.26
C LEU A 116 0.29 -4.57 -5.35
N ALA A 117 -0.43 -4.35 -4.24
CA ALA A 117 -1.47 -3.34 -4.19
C ALA A 117 -0.93 -1.92 -4.47
N LEU A 118 0.22 -1.58 -3.87
CA LEU A 118 0.86 -0.27 -4.06
C LEU A 118 1.49 -0.12 -5.46
N ASP A 119 1.90 -1.20 -6.10
CA ASP A 119 2.38 -1.21 -7.47
C ASP A 119 1.23 -0.87 -8.46
N HIS A 120 -0.03 -1.23 -8.13
CA HIS A 120 -1.21 -0.86 -8.91
C HIS A 120 -1.75 0.54 -8.59
N ASP A 121 -1.71 0.95 -7.33
CA ASP A 121 -2.13 2.27 -6.87
C ASP A 121 -1.34 2.68 -5.62
N MET A 122 -0.33 3.54 -5.81
CA MET A 122 0.50 4.07 -4.74
C MET A 122 -0.31 4.88 -3.71
N ASP A 123 -1.47 5.38 -4.11
CA ASP A 123 -2.38 6.18 -3.29
C ASP A 123 -3.52 5.36 -2.68
N CYS A 124 -3.42 4.04 -2.70
CA CYS A 124 -4.33 3.19 -1.96
C CYS A 124 -4.10 3.35 -0.45
N ALA A 125 -4.95 4.14 0.22
CA ALA A 125 -4.82 4.44 1.66
C ALA A 125 -4.77 3.17 2.50
N ARG A 126 -5.63 2.19 2.19
CA ARG A 126 -5.67 0.91 2.90
C ARG A 126 -4.40 0.10 2.76
N ALA A 127 -3.80 0.07 1.55
CA ALA A 127 -2.53 -0.63 1.32
C ALA A 127 -1.39 0.04 2.10
N ASN A 128 -1.30 1.37 2.06
CA ASN A 128 -0.33 2.13 2.85
C ASN A 128 -0.50 1.88 4.35
N TYR A 129 -1.73 1.88 4.85
CA TYR A 129 -2.03 1.63 6.26
C TYR A 129 -1.50 0.27 6.73
N PHE A 130 -1.86 -0.82 6.04
CA PHE A 130 -1.43 -2.17 6.42
C PHE A 130 0.05 -2.41 6.14
N MET A 131 0.62 -1.83 5.08
CA MET A 131 2.06 -1.83 4.82
C MET A 131 2.81 -1.19 5.98
N GLY A 132 2.36 -0.02 6.44
CA GLY A 132 2.95 0.66 7.60
C GLY A 132 2.91 -0.18 8.87
N LEU A 133 1.76 -0.78 9.20
CA LEU A 133 1.62 -1.68 10.35
C LEU A 133 2.52 -2.91 10.25
N GLY A 134 2.67 -3.48 9.06
CA GLY A 134 3.56 -4.61 8.81
C GLY A 134 5.02 -4.25 9.02
N LEU A 135 5.45 -3.11 8.48
CA LEU A 135 6.83 -2.62 8.61
C LEU A 135 7.21 -2.33 10.06
N LEU A 136 6.28 -1.84 10.89
CA LEU A 136 6.52 -1.63 12.32
C LEU A 136 6.82 -2.92 13.09
N LYS A 137 6.43 -4.09 12.56
CA LYS A 137 6.74 -5.41 13.15
C LYS A 137 8.12 -5.93 12.69
N MET A 138 8.79 -5.23 11.79
CA MET A 138 10.08 -5.61 11.22
C MET A 138 11.16 -4.69 11.79
N SER A 139 12.13 -5.26 12.51
CA SER A 139 13.23 -4.48 13.09
C SER A 139 13.99 -3.66 12.03
N GLY A 140 14.23 -2.39 12.35
CA GLY A 140 14.95 -1.46 11.48
C GLY A 140 14.11 -0.85 10.35
N ARG A 141 12.80 -1.17 10.28
CA ARG A 141 11.89 -0.62 9.27
C ARG A 141 10.85 0.36 9.86
N GLU A 142 11.05 0.79 11.10
CA GLU A 142 10.10 1.63 11.82
C GLU A 142 9.87 2.99 11.14
N LYS A 143 10.91 3.59 10.56
CA LYS A 143 10.81 4.85 9.82
C LYS A 143 10.02 4.69 8.51
N ASP A 144 10.20 3.56 7.83
CA ASP A 144 9.42 3.24 6.63
C ASP A 144 7.96 3.02 6.99
N GLY A 145 7.71 2.31 8.10
CA GLY A 145 6.37 2.11 8.64
C GLY A 145 5.66 3.43 8.94
N LEU A 146 6.36 4.37 9.56
CA LEU A 146 5.83 5.71 9.83
C LEU A 146 5.45 6.44 8.52
N ARG A 147 6.32 6.42 7.50
CA ARG A 147 6.03 7.08 6.22
C ARG A 147 4.76 6.55 5.57
N HIS A 148 4.58 5.23 5.56
CA HIS A 148 3.38 4.61 5.01
C HIS A 148 2.11 4.95 5.81
N LEU A 149 2.17 4.96 7.15
CA LEU A 149 1.03 5.35 7.99
C LEU A 149 0.65 6.82 7.81
N GLU A 150 1.63 7.71 7.70
CA GLU A 150 1.37 9.13 7.42
C GLU A 150 0.79 9.33 6.02
N ARG A 151 1.27 8.56 5.01
CA ARG A 151 0.66 8.59 3.68
C ARG A 151 -0.79 8.14 3.74
N ALA A 152 -1.10 7.06 4.45
CA ALA A 152 -2.47 6.58 4.64
C ALA A 152 -3.37 7.66 5.29
N ALA A 153 -2.90 8.30 6.37
CA ALA A 153 -3.64 9.36 7.03
C ALA A 153 -3.85 10.60 6.13
N SER A 154 -2.87 10.93 5.28
CA SER A 154 -3.00 12.04 4.31
C SER A 154 -3.99 11.74 3.18
N LEU A 155 -4.17 10.47 2.82
CA LEU A 155 -5.09 10.03 1.77
C LEU A 155 -6.54 9.91 2.26
N GLU A 156 -6.74 9.71 3.56
CA GLU A 156 -8.05 9.71 4.21
C GLU A 156 -8.10 10.74 5.34
N PRO A 157 -8.18 12.05 5.02
CA PRO A 157 -8.26 13.10 6.02
C PRO A 157 -9.48 12.88 6.91
N GLY A 158 -9.27 12.92 8.23
CA GLY A 158 -10.34 12.68 9.22
C GLY A 158 -10.44 11.23 9.69
N ASN A 159 -9.65 10.31 9.16
CA ASN A 159 -9.59 8.96 9.69
C ASN A 159 -8.75 8.92 10.99
N ALA A 160 -9.44 9.08 12.13
CA ALA A 160 -8.81 9.12 13.45
C ALA A 160 -7.99 7.86 13.77
N VAL A 161 -8.37 6.70 13.21
CA VAL A 161 -7.62 5.45 13.41
C VAL A 161 -6.26 5.53 12.73
N MET A 162 -6.22 5.96 11.47
CA MET A 162 -4.96 6.10 10.72
C MET A 162 -4.04 7.15 11.36
N LEU A 163 -4.59 8.28 11.81
CA LEU A 163 -3.84 9.32 12.53
C LEU A 163 -3.26 8.78 13.84
N ALA A 164 -4.04 8.05 14.64
CA ALA A 164 -3.58 7.48 15.90
C ALA A 164 -2.52 6.39 15.70
N GLU A 165 -2.59 5.61 14.61
CA GLU A 165 -1.54 4.64 14.26
C GLU A 165 -0.26 5.35 13.83
N ALA A 166 -0.34 6.40 13.01
CA ALA A 166 0.81 7.23 12.62
C ALA A 166 1.44 7.92 13.84
N ALA A 167 0.63 8.41 14.78
CA ALA A 167 1.12 8.96 16.07
C ALA A 167 1.91 7.92 16.86
N GLY A 168 1.41 6.69 16.95
CA GLY A 168 2.10 5.57 17.59
C GLY A 168 3.43 5.24 16.94
N ALA A 169 3.46 5.22 15.59
CA ALA A 169 4.68 4.99 14.83
C ALA A 169 5.70 6.13 15.02
N ALA A 170 5.26 7.38 15.05
CA ALA A 170 6.11 8.54 15.33
C ALA A 170 6.75 8.45 16.71
N LEU A 171 6.00 7.97 17.70
CA LEU A 171 6.51 7.73 19.06
C LEU A 171 7.59 6.63 19.07
N ILE A 172 7.37 5.51 18.37
CA ILE A 172 8.34 4.41 18.22
C ILE A 172 9.66 4.92 17.60
N VAL A 173 9.57 5.81 16.59
CA VAL A 173 10.74 6.41 15.92
C VAL A 173 11.41 7.49 16.80
N GLY A 174 10.80 7.89 17.94
CA GLY A 174 11.32 8.93 18.83
C GLY A 174 10.93 10.36 18.44
N MET A 175 10.03 10.55 17.48
CA MET A 175 9.56 11.85 17.02
C MET A 175 8.41 12.37 17.89
N LYS A 176 8.69 12.71 19.16
CA LYS A 176 7.68 13.04 20.21
C LYS A 176 6.73 14.17 19.80
N ALA A 177 7.25 15.31 19.34
CA ALA A 177 6.41 16.44 18.91
C ALA A 177 5.47 16.08 17.74
N ARG A 178 5.94 15.20 16.84
CA ARG A 178 5.12 14.70 15.73
C ARG A 178 4.05 13.74 16.21
N ALA A 179 4.39 12.86 17.15
CA ALA A 179 3.45 11.93 17.77
C ALA A 179 2.33 12.70 18.52
N GLU A 180 2.68 13.74 19.26
CA GLU A 180 1.74 14.62 19.96
C GLU A 180 0.76 15.26 18.98
N ARG A 181 1.26 15.96 17.96
CA ARG A 181 0.42 16.63 16.96
C ARG A 181 -0.54 15.66 16.26
N LEU A 182 -0.06 14.49 15.83
CA LEU A 182 -0.90 13.48 15.16
C LEU A 182 -1.94 12.89 16.12
N ALA A 183 -1.61 12.71 17.40
CA ALA A 183 -2.54 12.22 18.42
C ALA A 183 -3.63 13.26 18.73
N GLU A 184 -3.28 14.54 18.83
CA GLU A 184 -4.23 15.64 19.01
C GLU A 184 -5.17 15.75 17.81
N GLU A 185 -4.64 15.67 16.58
CA GLU A 185 -5.43 15.67 15.36
C GLU A 185 -6.41 14.47 15.34
N ALA A 186 -5.96 13.28 15.74
CA ALA A 186 -6.82 12.11 15.86
C ALA A 186 -7.97 12.34 16.86
N LEU A 187 -7.70 12.99 18.01
CA LEU A 187 -8.72 13.31 19.00
C LEU A 187 -9.68 14.43 18.53
N GLY A 188 -9.24 15.28 17.62
CA GLY A 188 -10.10 16.27 16.97
C GLY A 188 -11.21 15.59 16.14
N PHE A 189 -10.92 14.46 15.53
CA PHE A 189 -11.90 13.67 14.76
C PHE A 189 -12.64 12.61 15.59
N ASP A 190 -11.94 11.94 16.52
CA ASP A 190 -12.52 10.99 17.47
C ASP A 190 -12.01 11.24 18.89
N PRO A 191 -12.75 12.02 19.69
CA PRO A 191 -12.38 12.29 21.09
C PRO A 191 -12.28 11.04 21.96
N THR A 192 -12.88 9.91 21.53
CA THR A 192 -12.87 8.65 22.28
C THR A 192 -11.71 7.73 21.92
N SER A 193 -10.83 8.13 21.00
CA SER A 193 -9.68 7.34 20.55
C SER A 193 -8.76 6.95 21.70
N LYS A 194 -8.86 5.68 22.11
CA LYS A 194 -8.06 5.14 23.23
C LYS A 194 -6.56 5.18 22.94
N LYS A 195 -6.17 4.98 21.68
CA LYS A 195 -4.76 4.97 21.27
C LYS A 195 -4.17 6.37 21.33
N ALA A 196 -4.84 7.37 20.77
CA ALA A 196 -4.40 8.75 20.80
C ALA A 196 -4.30 9.28 22.25
N ASN A 197 -5.31 9.01 23.07
CA ASN A 197 -5.29 9.37 24.50
C ASN A 197 -4.10 8.73 25.25
N LYS A 198 -3.80 7.43 25.00
CA LYS A 198 -2.65 6.77 25.63
C LYS A 198 -1.32 7.39 25.21
N ILE A 199 -1.17 7.78 23.96
CA ILE A 199 0.05 8.43 23.44
C ILE A 199 0.26 9.76 24.16
N LEU A 200 -0.75 10.62 24.22
CA LEU A 200 -0.64 11.91 24.93
C LEU A 200 -0.38 11.76 26.42
N GLN A 201 -1.01 10.78 27.08
CA GLN A 201 -0.71 10.48 28.49
C GLN A 201 0.74 10.03 28.70
N HIS A 202 1.27 9.22 27.78
CA HIS A 202 2.67 8.78 27.85
C HIS A 202 3.63 9.96 27.69
N LEU A 203 3.41 10.84 26.71
CA LEU A 203 4.22 12.02 26.47
C LEU A 203 4.20 12.98 27.68
N LYS A 204 3.03 13.25 28.26
CA LYS A 204 2.89 14.09 29.46
C LYS A 204 3.62 13.52 30.68
N ARG A 205 3.65 12.20 30.84
CA ARG A 205 4.40 11.57 31.95
C ARG A 205 5.90 11.70 31.79
N GLU A 206 6.40 11.64 30.54
CA GLU A 206 7.83 11.83 30.28
C GLU A 206 8.29 13.29 30.44
N GLU A 207 7.41 14.25 30.18
CA GLU A 207 7.68 15.69 30.40
C GLU A 207 7.61 16.13 31.85
N SER A 208 6.98 15.33 32.70
CA SER A 208 6.88 15.61 34.16
C SER A 208 7.94 14.83 34.93
N PRO A 209 9.18 15.30 35.03
CA PRO A 209 10.24 14.61 35.75
C PRO A 209 10.17 14.99 37.21
N THR A 210 9.16 14.54 37.95
CA THR A 210 9.24 14.62 39.44
C THR A 210 8.09 13.90 40.13
N ALA A 211 8.23 12.61 40.28
CA ALA A 211 7.61 11.91 41.41
C ALA A 211 8.62 10.99 42.12
N GLY A 212 9.92 11.07 41.78
CA GLY A 212 10.97 10.20 42.36
C GLY A 212 11.99 10.88 43.26
N GLU A 213 12.18 12.19 43.19
CA GLU A 213 13.24 12.88 43.95
C GLU A 213 12.77 13.63 45.23
N GLY A 214 11.48 13.64 45.51
CA GLY A 214 10.93 14.40 46.66
C GLY A 214 11.06 13.74 48.01
N LEU A 215 11.39 12.46 48.15
CA LEU A 215 11.38 11.76 49.46
C LEU A 215 12.78 11.52 50.03
N PHE A 216 13.84 11.52 49.25
CA PHE A 216 15.20 11.31 49.74
C PHE A 216 16.02 12.59 49.95
N GLY A 217 15.57 13.74 49.44
CA GLY A 217 16.25 15.04 49.61
C GLY A 217 16.07 15.68 50.99
N ARG A 218 15.13 15.23 51.83
CA ARG A 218 14.86 15.80 53.16
C ARG A 218 15.61 15.15 54.31
N LEU A 219 16.33 14.08 54.09
CA LEU A 219 17.06 13.37 55.19
C LEU A 219 18.55 13.74 55.30
N ARG A 220 19.08 14.64 54.44
CA ARG A 220 20.52 15.02 54.49
C ARG A 220 20.82 16.42 55.03
N ARG A 221 19.86 17.08 55.68
CA ARG A 221 20.06 18.40 56.33
C ARG A 221 19.70 18.39 57.81
N LYS A 222 20.06 17.36 58.56
CA LYS A 222 20.17 17.41 60.02
C LYS A 222 21.27 16.45 60.44
N GLY A 223 22.49 16.94 60.50
CA GLY A 223 23.68 16.35 61.03
C GLY A 223 24.76 17.38 61.05
#